data_b4f87545255fb04c0649c8bbb303945a
#
_entry.id   b4f87545255fb04c0649c8bbb303945a
#
_cell.length_a   1.000
_cell.length_b   1.000
_cell.length_c   1.000
_cell.angle_alpha   90.00
_cell.angle_beta   90.00
_cell.angle_gamma   90.00
#
_symmetry.space_group_name_H-M   'P 1'
#
loop_
_entity.id
_entity.type
_entity.pdbx_description
1 polymer ?
#
loop_
_entity_poly.entity_id
_entity_poly.type
_entity_poly.pdbx_seq_one_letter_code
_entity_poly.pdbx_strand_id
1 'polypeptide(L)'
;MLLHSTKNDWFGNIRGDVLAGLVVALALIPEAIAFSIIAGVDPKVGLYASFCIAVIIAFIGGRPGMISAATGAMALLMVTLVKEHGLQYLLAATVLTGVIQVVMGYLKLGSLMSFVSRSVITGFVNALAILIFMAQLPELTLSLIHI
;
A
#
# COMPACT_ATOMS: atom_id res chain seq x y z
N MET A 1 9.89 1.32 21.87
CA MET A 1 10.87 0.75 20.95
C MET A 1 11.02 1.60 19.67
N LEU A 2 10.57 2.85 19.71
CA LEU A 2 10.42 3.73 18.53
C LEU A 2 11.58 4.72 18.31
N LEU A 3 12.65 4.71 19.09
CA LEU A 3 13.72 5.71 19.04
C LEU A 3 15.13 5.16 19.22
N HIS A 4 15.38 3.91 18.83
CA HIS A 4 16.75 3.38 18.83
C HIS A 4 17.30 3.21 17.40
N SER A 5 16.96 4.15 16.52
CA SER A 5 17.64 4.29 15.24
C SER A 5 18.94 5.06 15.50
N THR A 6 20.08 4.39 15.40
CA THR A 6 21.39 5.02 15.56
C THR A 6 21.69 5.90 14.33
N LYS A 7 22.51 6.96 14.50
CA LYS A 7 22.95 7.81 13.38
C LYS A 7 23.57 6.99 12.24
N ASN A 8 24.17 5.85 12.55
CA ASN A 8 24.75 4.95 11.56
C ASN A 8 23.71 4.26 10.69
N ASP A 9 22.50 4.02 11.20
CA ASP A 9 21.41 3.41 10.41
C ASP A 9 20.87 4.38 9.35
N TRP A 10 20.95 5.70 9.63
CA TRP A 10 20.47 6.74 8.71
C TRP A 10 21.50 7.22 7.69
N PHE A 11 22.77 7.16 8.04
CA PHE A 11 23.85 7.75 7.23
C PHE A 11 24.94 6.75 6.82
N GLY A 12 24.76 5.46 7.15
CA GLY A 12 25.77 4.43 6.87
C GLY A 12 25.96 4.15 5.37
N ASN A 13 24.93 4.29 4.55
CA ASN A 13 24.98 3.99 3.11
C ASN A 13 24.09 4.93 2.27
N ILE A 14 24.26 6.22 2.40
CA ILE A 14 23.43 7.25 1.76
C ILE A 14 23.24 7.01 0.24
N ARG A 15 24.30 6.61 -0.47
CA ARG A 15 24.21 6.37 -1.92
C ARG A 15 23.29 5.19 -2.24
N GLY A 16 23.42 4.09 -1.52
CA GLY A 16 22.56 2.92 -1.69
C GLY A 16 21.12 3.24 -1.32
N ASP A 17 20.91 3.96 -0.24
CA ASP A 17 19.57 4.31 0.25
C ASP A 17 18.84 5.27 -0.69
N VAL A 18 19.54 6.27 -1.24
CA VAL A 18 18.98 7.19 -2.24
C VAL A 18 18.63 6.45 -3.54
N LEU A 19 19.52 5.58 -4.01
CA LEU A 19 19.25 4.78 -5.23
C LEU A 19 18.08 3.83 -5.01
N ALA A 20 18.04 3.13 -3.88
CA ALA A 20 16.93 2.25 -3.53
C ALA A 20 15.61 3.03 -3.44
N GLY A 21 15.61 4.19 -2.78
CA GLY A 21 14.45 5.07 -2.68
C GLY A 21 13.95 5.55 -4.05
N LEU A 22 14.87 5.91 -4.96
CA LEU A 22 14.53 6.31 -6.33
C LEU A 22 13.86 5.17 -7.10
N VAL A 23 14.42 3.97 -7.06
CA VAL A 23 13.85 2.78 -7.73
C VAL A 23 12.47 2.47 -7.20
N VAL A 24 12.30 2.51 -5.87
CA VAL A 24 11.01 2.28 -5.22
C VAL A 24 9.99 3.34 -5.60
N ALA A 25 10.39 4.62 -5.62
CA ALA A 25 9.50 5.71 -6.04
C ALA A 25 9.01 5.52 -7.48
N LEU A 26 9.93 5.19 -8.41
CA LEU A 26 9.56 4.93 -9.80
C LEU A 26 8.62 3.73 -9.95
N ALA A 27 8.72 2.72 -9.10
CA ALA A 27 7.82 1.58 -9.11
C ALA A 27 6.46 1.91 -8.48
N LEU A 28 6.43 2.68 -7.38
CA LEU A 28 5.21 3.00 -6.65
C LEU A 28 4.30 4.01 -7.36
N ILE A 29 4.85 4.92 -8.17
CA ILE A 29 4.04 5.92 -8.88
C ILE A 29 3.01 5.26 -9.80
N PRO A 30 3.39 4.41 -10.78
CA PRO A 30 2.41 3.76 -11.65
C PRO A 30 1.48 2.82 -10.88
N GLU A 31 1.96 2.17 -9.83
CA GLU A 31 1.14 1.32 -8.98
C GLU A 31 0.06 2.11 -8.23
N ALA A 32 0.41 3.25 -7.63
CA ALA A 32 -0.53 4.13 -6.96
C ALA A 32 -1.59 4.68 -7.91
N ILE A 33 -1.21 5.04 -9.13
CA ILE A 33 -2.13 5.49 -10.18
C ILE A 33 -3.09 4.36 -10.55
N ALA A 34 -2.59 3.18 -10.85
CA ALA A 34 -3.38 2.03 -11.25
C ALA A 34 -4.41 1.65 -10.17
N PHE A 35 -4.01 1.57 -8.92
CA PHE A 35 -4.93 1.21 -7.83
C PHE A 35 -5.94 2.32 -7.53
N SER A 36 -5.60 3.59 -7.74
CA SER A 36 -6.55 4.69 -7.64
C SER A 36 -7.64 4.60 -8.71
N ILE A 37 -7.26 4.31 -9.95
CA ILE A 37 -8.20 4.10 -11.06
C ILE A 37 -9.11 2.89 -10.76
N ILE A 38 -8.55 1.77 -10.33
CA ILE A 38 -9.32 0.58 -9.94
C ILE A 38 -10.31 0.91 -8.83
N ALA A 39 -9.90 1.64 -7.80
CA ALA A 39 -10.76 2.04 -6.70
C ALA A 39 -11.82 3.09 -7.09
N GLY A 40 -11.74 3.67 -8.29
CA GLY A 40 -12.66 4.72 -8.75
C GLY A 40 -12.37 6.09 -8.13
N VAL A 41 -11.12 6.33 -7.73
CA VAL A 41 -10.64 7.58 -7.10
C VAL A 41 -9.70 8.31 -8.06
N ASP A 42 -9.68 9.64 -8.00
CA ASP A 42 -8.74 10.44 -8.81
C ASP A 42 -7.30 10.01 -8.51
N PRO A 43 -6.48 9.73 -9.53
CA PRO A 43 -5.08 9.33 -9.37
C PRO A 43 -4.24 10.28 -8.53
N LYS A 44 -4.57 11.59 -8.55
CA LYS A 44 -3.89 12.59 -7.72
C LYS A 44 -4.05 12.29 -6.22
N VAL A 45 -5.24 11.86 -5.80
CA VAL A 45 -5.52 11.52 -4.40
C VAL A 45 -4.66 10.34 -3.96
N GLY A 46 -4.55 9.30 -4.80
CA GLY A 46 -3.69 8.14 -4.53
C GLY A 46 -2.21 8.49 -4.46
N LEU A 47 -1.73 9.36 -5.35
CA LEU A 47 -0.34 9.82 -5.32
C LEU A 47 -0.02 10.64 -4.05
N TYR A 48 -0.91 11.56 -3.66
CA TYR A 48 -0.74 12.31 -2.41
C TYR A 48 -0.77 11.39 -1.18
N ALA A 49 -1.69 10.44 -1.15
CA ALA A 49 -1.76 9.46 -0.06
C ALA A 49 -0.49 8.62 0.02
N SER A 50 0.01 8.11 -1.11
CA SER A 50 1.25 7.33 -1.18
C SER A 50 2.46 8.15 -0.72
N PHE A 51 2.56 9.42 -1.12
CA PHE A 51 3.60 10.32 -0.66
C PHE A 51 3.55 10.53 0.86
N CYS A 52 2.37 10.87 1.40
CA CYS A 52 2.20 11.07 2.84
C CYS A 52 2.56 9.81 3.63
N ILE A 53 2.09 8.64 3.18
CA ILE A 53 2.40 7.36 3.83
C ILE A 53 3.91 7.08 3.79
N ALA A 54 4.56 7.28 2.65
CA ALA A 54 5.99 7.05 2.50
C ALA A 54 6.81 7.95 3.45
N VAL A 55 6.46 9.24 3.55
CA VAL A 55 7.12 10.17 4.48
C VAL A 55 6.88 9.76 5.93
N ILE A 56 5.63 9.47 6.32
CA ILE A 56 5.31 9.11 7.70
C ILE A 56 6.02 7.81 8.10
N ILE A 57 6.01 6.78 7.24
CA ILE A 57 6.62 5.49 7.55
C ILE A 57 8.13 5.59 7.64
N ALA A 58 8.77 6.50 6.91
CA ALA A 58 10.20 6.73 6.99
C ALA A 58 10.66 7.16 8.40
N PHE A 59 9.81 7.92 9.11
CA PHE A 59 10.12 8.37 10.47
C PHE A 59 9.57 7.45 11.57
N ILE A 60 8.38 6.87 11.37
CA ILE A 60 7.67 6.08 12.39
C ILE A 60 7.87 4.57 12.17
N GLY A 61 8.39 4.17 11.02
CA GLY A 61 8.60 2.77 10.67
C GLY A 61 9.44 2.01 11.71
N GLY A 62 9.02 0.79 12.01
CA GLY A 62 9.66 -0.04 13.04
C GLY A 62 10.91 -0.79 12.57
N ARG A 63 11.24 -0.74 11.27
CA ARG A 63 12.40 -1.44 10.68
C ARG A 63 13.03 -0.59 9.57
N PRO A 64 14.35 -0.64 9.41
CA PRO A 64 15.03 -0.04 8.25
C PRO A 64 14.50 -0.64 6.95
N GLY A 65 14.28 0.21 5.94
CA GLY A 65 13.76 -0.22 4.63
C GLY A 65 12.29 -0.62 4.61
N MET A 66 11.51 -0.28 5.65
CA MET A 66 10.07 -0.53 5.66
C MET A 66 9.35 0.39 4.69
N ILE A 67 8.57 -0.19 3.79
CA ILE A 67 7.74 0.52 2.81
C ILE A 67 6.29 0.19 3.09
N SER A 68 5.42 1.20 3.04
CA SER A 68 3.97 1.03 3.04
C SER A 68 3.40 1.64 1.76
N ALA A 69 2.57 0.88 1.08
CA ALA A 69 1.98 1.28 -0.20
C ALA A 69 0.54 0.80 -0.30
N ALA A 70 -0.16 1.27 -1.33
CA ALA A 70 -1.49 0.80 -1.67
C ALA A 70 -1.46 -0.72 -1.97
N THR A 71 -2.56 -1.40 -1.66
CA THR A 71 -2.70 -2.83 -1.89
C THR A 71 -3.84 -3.08 -2.87
N GLY A 72 -3.58 -3.81 -3.94
CA GLY A 72 -4.59 -4.11 -4.98
C GLY A 72 -5.83 -4.80 -4.42
N ALA A 73 -5.68 -5.70 -3.43
CA ALA A 73 -6.80 -6.33 -2.75
C ALA A 73 -7.74 -5.32 -2.07
N MET A 74 -7.16 -4.32 -1.40
CA MET A 74 -7.94 -3.27 -0.75
C MET A 74 -8.57 -2.33 -1.79
N ALA A 75 -7.87 -2.03 -2.88
CA ALA A 75 -8.42 -1.22 -3.96
C ALA A 75 -9.70 -1.84 -4.53
N LEU A 76 -9.70 -3.15 -4.79
CA LEU A 76 -10.89 -3.87 -5.28
C LEU A 76 -12.08 -3.83 -4.29
N LEU A 77 -11.81 -3.94 -2.99
CA LEU A 77 -12.86 -3.84 -1.97
C LEU A 77 -13.44 -2.43 -1.86
N MET A 78 -12.62 -1.41 -2.11
CA MET A 78 -13.03 -0.01 -2.01
C MET A 78 -13.89 0.47 -3.18
N VAL A 79 -13.87 -0.22 -4.32
CA VAL A 79 -14.68 0.15 -5.52
C VAL A 79 -16.14 0.34 -5.16
N THR A 80 -16.75 -0.61 -4.48
CA THR A 80 -18.17 -0.56 -4.10
C THR A 80 -18.43 0.61 -3.16
N LEU A 81 -17.57 0.78 -2.15
CA LEU A 81 -17.70 1.86 -1.17
C LEU A 81 -17.62 3.24 -1.83
N VAL A 82 -16.69 3.44 -2.73
CA VAL A 82 -16.51 4.73 -3.44
C VAL A 82 -17.66 5.02 -4.39
N LYS A 83 -18.16 4.00 -5.10
CA LYS A 83 -19.29 4.15 -6.04
C LYS A 83 -20.60 4.48 -5.35
N GLU A 84 -20.86 3.86 -4.20
CA GLU A 84 -22.13 4.02 -3.48
C GLU A 84 -22.15 5.24 -2.55
N HIS A 85 -21.03 5.55 -1.90
CA HIS A 85 -20.97 6.53 -0.82
C HIS A 85 -19.99 7.69 -1.07
N GLY A 86 -19.12 7.56 -2.05
CA GLY A 86 -18.13 8.59 -2.43
C GLY A 86 -16.85 8.61 -1.59
N LEU A 87 -15.96 9.54 -1.94
CA LEU A 87 -14.62 9.65 -1.37
C LEU A 87 -14.61 9.93 0.15
N GLN A 88 -15.61 10.66 0.66
CA GLN A 88 -15.66 11.00 2.09
C GLN A 88 -15.80 9.78 2.98
N TYR A 89 -16.60 8.81 2.56
CA TYR A 89 -16.74 7.55 3.29
C TYR A 89 -15.48 6.69 3.22
N LEU A 90 -14.74 6.75 2.12
CA LEU A 90 -13.44 6.11 2.01
C LEU A 90 -12.45 6.68 3.04
N LEU A 91 -12.40 8.01 3.17
CA LEU A 91 -11.55 8.66 4.16
C LEU A 91 -11.97 8.31 5.60
N ALA A 92 -13.26 8.27 5.89
CA ALA A 92 -13.76 7.85 7.20
C ALA A 92 -13.40 6.38 7.50
N ALA A 93 -13.54 5.49 6.50
CA ALA A 93 -13.17 4.08 6.63
C ALA A 93 -11.66 3.90 6.87
N THR A 94 -10.81 4.68 6.22
CA THR A 94 -9.35 4.63 6.45
C THR A 94 -8.98 5.08 7.86
N VAL A 95 -9.60 6.14 8.38
CA VAL A 95 -9.38 6.58 9.77
C VAL A 95 -9.83 5.50 10.75
N LEU A 96 -11.01 4.93 10.55
CA LEU A 96 -11.53 3.85 11.40
C LEU A 96 -10.60 2.63 11.37
N THR A 97 -10.14 2.24 10.18
CA THR A 97 -9.19 1.13 10.01
C THR A 97 -7.87 1.42 10.74
N GLY A 98 -7.37 2.65 10.67
CA GLY A 98 -6.18 3.07 11.40
C GLY A 98 -6.35 2.93 12.92
N VAL A 99 -7.48 3.35 13.47
CA VAL A 99 -7.80 3.20 14.89
C VAL A 99 -7.84 1.72 15.28
N ILE A 100 -8.52 0.89 14.50
CA ILE A 100 -8.59 -0.55 14.74
C ILE A 100 -7.19 -1.18 14.71
N GLN A 101 -6.36 -0.80 13.75
CA GLN A 101 -4.97 -1.30 13.66
C GLN A 101 -4.13 -0.93 14.87
N VAL A 102 -4.28 0.29 15.40
CA VAL A 102 -3.59 0.71 16.63
C VAL A 102 -4.05 -0.16 17.81
N VAL A 103 -5.35 -0.37 17.99
CA VAL A 103 -5.89 -1.24 19.04
C VAL A 103 -5.37 -2.67 18.91
N MET A 104 -5.40 -3.24 17.70
CA MET A 104 -4.85 -4.58 17.43
C MET A 104 -3.34 -4.67 17.73
N GLY A 105 -2.61 -3.60 17.44
CA GLY A 105 -1.18 -3.49 17.77
C GLY A 105 -0.94 -3.52 19.28
N TYR A 106 -1.75 -2.80 20.05
CA TYR A 106 -1.70 -2.81 21.52
C TYR A 106 -1.99 -4.19 22.10
N LEU A 107 -2.98 -4.89 21.55
CA LEU A 107 -3.34 -6.26 21.94
C LEU A 107 -2.33 -7.30 21.45
N LYS A 108 -1.26 -6.91 20.74
CA LYS A 108 -0.24 -7.79 20.15
C LYS A 108 -0.83 -8.91 19.27
N LEU A 109 -1.96 -8.62 18.63
CA LEU A 109 -2.65 -9.60 17.76
C LEU A 109 -1.81 -9.98 16.52
N GLY A 110 -0.75 -9.23 16.21
CA GLY A 110 0.22 -9.61 15.19
C GLY A 110 0.87 -10.98 15.42
N SER A 111 0.92 -11.46 16.67
CA SER A 111 1.42 -12.81 16.98
C SER A 111 0.52 -13.91 16.43
N LEU A 112 -0.78 -13.65 16.21
CA LEU A 112 -1.71 -14.59 15.59
C LEU A 112 -1.32 -14.92 14.15
N MET A 113 -0.60 -14.03 13.45
CA MET A 113 -0.11 -14.31 12.11
C MET A 113 0.88 -15.48 12.07
N SER A 114 1.51 -15.83 13.17
CA SER A 114 2.38 -17.02 13.25
C SER A 114 1.61 -18.35 13.11
N PHE A 115 0.31 -18.35 13.36
CA PHE A 115 -0.56 -19.53 13.15
C PHE A 115 -0.99 -19.71 11.70
N VAL A 116 -0.84 -18.68 10.87
CA VAL A 116 -1.19 -18.75 9.44
C VAL A 116 -0.10 -19.54 8.71
N SER A 117 -0.47 -20.67 8.11
CA SER A 117 0.49 -21.50 7.38
C SER A 117 1.01 -20.77 6.14
N ARG A 118 2.25 -21.08 5.76
CA ARG A 118 2.86 -20.51 4.53
C ARG A 118 2.05 -20.83 3.28
N SER A 119 1.40 -21.99 3.24
CA SER A 119 0.56 -22.39 2.11
C SER A 119 -0.64 -21.46 1.92
N VAL A 120 -1.27 -21.02 3.01
CA VAL A 120 -2.39 -20.06 2.97
C VAL A 120 -1.90 -18.72 2.43
N ILE A 121 -0.76 -18.23 2.91
CA ILE A 121 -0.16 -16.96 2.45
C ILE A 121 0.16 -17.04 0.95
N THR A 122 0.79 -18.13 0.51
CA THR A 122 1.15 -18.33 -0.91
C THR A 122 -0.12 -18.43 -1.78
N GLY A 123 -1.13 -19.15 -1.34
CA GLY A 123 -2.42 -19.24 -2.05
C GLY A 123 -3.11 -17.88 -2.17
N PHE A 124 -3.12 -17.10 -1.10
CA PHE A 124 -3.67 -15.74 -1.10
C PHE A 124 -2.93 -14.81 -2.07
N VAL A 125 -1.60 -14.81 -2.04
CA VAL A 125 -0.77 -13.99 -2.94
C VAL A 125 -0.99 -14.38 -4.40
N ASN A 126 -1.07 -15.68 -4.72
CA ASN A 126 -1.34 -16.15 -6.07
C ASN A 126 -2.74 -15.75 -6.55
N ALA A 127 -3.75 -15.86 -5.70
CA ALA A 127 -5.11 -15.41 -6.02
C ALA A 127 -5.16 -13.90 -6.28
N LEU A 128 -4.46 -13.10 -5.47
CA LEU A 128 -4.35 -11.65 -5.69
C LEU A 128 -3.64 -11.34 -7.00
N ALA A 129 -2.58 -12.03 -7.34
CA ALA A 129 -1.86 -11.82 -8.60
C ALA A 129 -2.77 -12.05 -9.81
N ILE A 130 -3.59 -13.11 -9.78
CA ILE A 130 -4.58 -13.40 -10.83
C ILE A 130 -5.65 -12.29 -10.89
N LEU A 131 -6.20 -11.88 -9.75
CA LEU A 131 -7.21 -10.82 -9.69
C LEU A 131 -6.69 -9.49 -10.22
N ILE A 132 -5.48 -9.10 -9.84
CA ILE A 132 -4.84 -7.86 -10.31
C ILE A 132 -4.59 -7.95 -11.82
N PHE A 133 -4.09 -9.09 -12.30
CA PHE A 133 -3.88 -9.31 -13.74
C PHE A 133 -5.20 -9.17 -14.52
N MET A 134 -6.25 -9.81 -14.06
CA MET A 134 -7.58 -9.70 -14.69
C MET A 134 -8.13 -8.27 -14.66
N ALA A 135 -7.90 -7.53 -13.57
CA ALA A 135 -8.33 -6.15 -13.45
C ALA A 135 -7.57 -5.19 -14.40
N GLN A 136 -6.36 -5.55 -14.81
CA GLN A 136 -5.56 -4.76 -15.76
C GLN A 136 -5.91 -5.02 -17.23
N LEU A 137 -6.56 -6.15 -17.55
CA LEU A 137 -6.92 -6.49 -18.94
C LEU A 137 -7.79 -5.45 -19.62
N PRO A 138 -8.84 -4.90 -19.01
CA PRO A 138 -9.65 -3.85 -19.61
C PRO A 138 -8.85 -2.59 -19.96
N GLU A 139 -7.90 -2.19 -19.10
CA GLU A 139 -7.05 -1.01 -19.33
C GLU A 139 -6.13 -1.21 -20.54
N LEU A 140 -5.57 -2.41 -20.68
CA LEU A 140 -4.73 -2.77 -21.83
C LEU A 140 -5.53 -2.76 -23.15
N THR A 141 -6.77 -3.28 -23.12
CA THR A 141 -7.61 -3.33 -24.33
C THR A 141 -8.14 -1.96 -24.71
N LEU A 142 -8.53 -1.12 -23.74
CA LEU A 142 -9.00 0.24 -24.00
C LEU A 142 -7.88 1.15 -24.52
N SER A 143 -6.66 0.98 -24.04
CA SER A 143 -5.50 1.74 -24.52
C SER A 143 -5.15 1.40 -25.98
N LEU A 144 -5.40 0.18 -26.43
CA LEU A 144 -5.16 -0.25 -27.81
C LEU A 144 -6.24 0.25 -28.80
N ILE A 145 -7.43 0.61 -28.32
CA ILE A 145 -8.51 1.11 -29.17
C ILE A 145 -8.42 2.63 -29.36
N HIS A 146 -7.72 3.34 -28.50
CA HIS A 146 -7.55 4.80 -28.56
C HIS A 146 -6.23 5.25 -29.25
N ILE A 147 -5.48 4.35 -29.83
CA ILE A 147 -4.37 4.63 -30.77
C ILE A 147 -4.88 4.37 -32.18
#